data_c5de44168d72f71007ec75743e06e909
#
_entry.id   c5de44168d72f71007ec75743e06e909
#
_cell.length_a   1.000
_cell.length_b   1.000
_cell.length_c   1.000
_cell.angle_alpha   90.00
_cell.angle_beta   90.00
_cell.angle_gamma   90.00
#
_symmetry.space_group_name_H-M   'P 1'
#
loop_
_entity.id
_entity.type
_entity.pdbx_description
1 polymer ?
#
loop_
_entity_poly.entity_id
_entity_poly.type
_entity_poly.pdbx_seq_one_letter_code
_entity_poly.pdbx_strand_id
1 'polypeptide(L)'
;RVDEIGPFDPTDFWLIEDFWENGSVGIIGAPSKSFKSTFALNLACAVATGKPFDGRKVKQGAVLIIQGENNLSMERHKIYAVTGCETPPPIYFVDDNITMGQVYCLENDIRELGIKLLIIDPMYLLFGSGDINRHQDIVERLEMLTRLSKNTGCAVMLIHHSRKLERGAKITTSDMYGSAFIECWYESMILLQRKSSNSSTLTTYFRNHKSGDVYDLVVDDNMGCRAFSCKGESAYDAKEAD
;
A
#
# COMPACT_ATOMS: atom_id res chain seq x y z
N ARG A 1 -6.87 0.63 -30.84
CA ARG A 1 -8.24 1.16 -31.05
C ARG A 1 -9.12 0.62 -29.92
N VAL A 2 -10.25 1.27 -29.61
CA VAL A 2 -11.14 0.85 -28.51
C VAL A 2 -11.69 -0.57 -28.72
N ASP A 3 -11.92 -0.96 -29.96
CA ASP A 3 -12.36 -2.29 -30.36
C ASP A 3 -11.30 -3.40 -30.21
N GLU A 4 -10.03 -3.04 -29.97
CA GLU A 4 -8.93 -3.95 -29.67
C GLU A 4 -8.71 -4.14 -28.16
N ILE A 5 -9.37 -3.31 -27.35
CA ILE A 5 -9.31 -3.41 -25.88
C ILE A 5 -10.37 -4.41 -25.41
N GLY A 6 -9.95 -5.43 -24.69
CA GLY A 6 -10.85 -6.40 -24.08
C GLY A 6 -11.88 -5.75 -23.15
N PRO A 7 -13.05 -6.37 -22.94
CA PRO A 7 -14.04 -5.86 -22.01
C PRO A 7 -13.48 -5.78 -20.59
N PHE A 8 -13.93 -4.78 -19.83
CA PHE A 8 -13.63 -4.68 -18.41
C PHE A 8 -14.24 -5.89 -17.67
N ASP A 9 -13.40 -6.60 -16.91
CA ASP A 9 -13.84 -7.69 -16.03
C ASP A 9 -13.91 -7.17 -14.58
N PRO A 10 -15.11 -7.00 -14.02
CA PRO A 10 -15.24 -6.52 -12.63
C PRO A 10 -14.62 -7.45 -11.61
N THR A 11 -14.46 -8.75 -11.93
CA THR A 11 -13.85 -9.72 -11.01
C THR A 11 -12.34 -9.58 -10.92
N ASP A 12 -11.73 -8.91 -11.90
CA ASP A 12 -10.28 -8.64 -11.96
C ASP A 12 -9.88 -7.27 -11.39
N PHE A 13 -10.86 -6.46 -10.99
CA PHE A 13 -10.62 -5.07 -10.56
C PHE A 13 -9.81 -4.98 -9.27
N TRP A 14 -10.06 -5.85 -8.31
CA TRP A 14 -9.43 -5.79 -7.00
C TRP A 14 -8.26 -6.77 -6.85
N LEU A 15 -7.14 -6.30 -6.32
CA LEU A 15 -6.12 -7.14 -5.69
C LEU A 15 -6.59 -7.54 -4.29
N ILE A 16 -7.09 -6.56 -3.53
CA ILE A 16 -7.71 -6.71 -2.22
C ILE A 16 -9.00 -5.89 -2.23
N GLU A 17 -10.14 -6.55 -2.16
CA GLU A 17 -11.46 -5.93 -2.25
C GLU A 17 -11.59 -4.74 -1.29
N ASP A 18 -12.09 -3.60 -1.77
CA ASP A 18 -12.25 -2.33 -1.06
C ASP A 18 -10.95 -1.64 -0.57
N PHE A 19 -9.78 -2.25 -0.77
CA PHE A 19 -8.52 -1.67 -0.28
C PHE A 19 -7.49 -1.38 -1.37
N TRP A 20 -7.38 -2.22 -2.40
CA TRP A 20 -6.34 -2.02 -3.41
C TRP A 20 -6.76 -2.54 -4.78
N GLU A 21 -6.70 -1.68 -5.79
CA GLU A 21 -6.97 -2.06 -7.18
C GLU A 21 -5.86 -2.97 -7.71
N ASN A 22 -6.20 -3.96 -8.52
CA ASN A 22 -5.24 -4.90 -9.11
C ASN A 22 -4.34 -4.19 -10.14
N GLY A 23 -3.04 -4.40 -10.05
CA GLY A 23 -2.07 -3.76 -10.95
C GLY A 23 -1.99 -2.24 -10.79
N SER A 24 -2.53 -1.65 -9.72
CA SER A 24 -2.49 -0.22 -9.47
C SER A 24 -1.23 0.21 -8.72
N VAL A 25 -0.91 1.49 -8.85
CA VAL A 25 0.13 2.15 -8.06
C VAL A 25 -0.49 3.01 -6.98
N GLY A 26 0.14 3.08 -5.79
CA GLY A 26 -0.43 3.91 -4.75
C GLY A 26 0.35 3.95 -3.46
N ILE A 27 -0.30 4.50 -2.41
CA ILE A 27 0.36 4.87 -1.16
C ILE A 27 -0.47 4.47 0.06
N ILE A 28 0.21 3.93 1.08
CA ILE A 28 -0.29 3.93 2.45
C ILE A 28 0.41 5.08 3.19
N GLY A 29 -0.36 6.11 3.52
CA GLY A 29 0.12 7.32 4.17
C GLY A 29 -0.33 7.43 5.61
N ALA A 30 0.56 7.87 6.51
CA ALA A 30 0.20 8.16 7.90
C ALA A 30 1.33 8.86 8.67
N PRO A 31 1.04 9.49 9.80
CA PRO A 31 2.05 9.87 10.78
C PRO A 31 2.85 8.65 11.28
N SER A 32 4.01 8.90 11.88
CA SER A 32 4.79 7.82 12.53
C SER A 32 3.96 7.07 13.58
N LYS A 33 4.22 5.76 13.72
CA LYS A 33 3.57 4.88 14.72
C LYS A 33 2.05 4.73 14.55
N SER A 34 1.53 4.81 13.31
CA SER A 34 0.12 4.62 12.97
C SER A 34 -0.18 3.27 12.32
N PHE A 35 0.67 2.25 12.55
CA PHE A 35 0.53 0.87 12.05
C PHE A 35 0.64 0.69 10.52
N LYS A 36 1.25 1.64 9.78
CA LYS A 36 1.42 1.51 8.31
C LYS A 36 2.06 0.20 7.89
N SER A 37 3.28 -0.05 8.37
CA SER A 37 4.06 -1.25 8.02
C SER A 37 3.37 -2.53 8.49
N THR A 38 2.76 -2.51 9.69
CA THR A 38 1.99 -3.65 10.21
C THR A 38 0.79 -3.95 9.30
N PHE A 39 0.04 -2.93 8.90
CA PHE A 39 -1.10 -3.09 8.01
C PHE A 39 -0.66 -3.57 6.62
N ALA A 40 0.38 -2.97 6.04
CA ALA A 40 0.93 -3.41 4.75
C ALA A 40 1.40 -4.87 4.78
N LEU A 41 2.04 -5.31 5.88
CA LEU A 41 2.45 -6.70 6.07
C LEU A 41 1.25 -7.66 6.14
N ASN A 42 0.17 -7.25 6.80
CA ASN A 42 -1.07 -8.06 6.83
C ASN A 42 -1.70 -8.19 5.44
N LEU A 43 -1.72 -7.12 4.63
CA LEU A 43 -2.15 -7.18 3.24
C LEU A 43 -1.23 -8.08 2.40
N ALA A 44 0.09 -7.99 2.60
CA ALA A 44 1.07 -8.88 1.97
C ALA A 44 0.81 -10.36 2.32
N CYS A 45 0.54 -10.67 3.59
CA CYS A 45 0.21 -12.01 4.04
C CYS A 45 -1.09 -12.52 3.38
N ALA A 46 -2.11 -11.68 3.27
CA ALA A 46 -3.36 -12.03 2.61
C ALA A 46 -3.15 -12.33 1.11
N VAL A 47 -2.40 -11.48 0.40
CA VAL A 47 -2.06 -11.70 -1.02
C VAL A 47 -1.24 -12.97 -1.21
N ALA A 48 -0.21 -13.18 -0.40
CA ALA A 48 0.66 -14.35 -0.53
C ALA A 48 -0.05 -15.67 -0.24
N THR A 49 -1.00 -15.67 0.70
CA THR A 49 -1.75 -16.88 1.07
C THR A 49 -3.03 -17.08 0.28
N GLY A 50 -3.57 -16.03 -0.36
CA GLY A 50 -4.91 -16.02 -0.97
C GLY A 50 -6.04 -16.07 0.05
N LYS A 51 -5.75 -15.97 1.34
CA LYS A 51 -6.77 -15.94 2.39
C LYS A 51 -7.49 -14.59 2.38
N PRO A 52 -8.82 -14.57 2.56
CA PRO A 52 -9.54 -13.30 2.66
C PRO A 52 -8.97 -12.40 3.75
N PHE A 53 -8.85 -11.10 3.47
CA PHE A 53 -8.49 -10.12 4.47
C PHE A 53 -9.76 -9.59 5.15
N ASP A 54 -10.00 -10.00 6.38
CA ASP A 54 -11.19 -9.61 7.16
C ASP A 54 -12.50 -9.77 6.37
N GLY A 55 -12.68 -10.93 5.73
CA GLY A 55 -13.83 -11.28 4.90
C GLY A 55 -13.80 -10.78 3.46
N ARG A 56 -12.86 -9.90 3.09
CA ARG A 56 -12.70 -9.34 1.75
C ARG A 56 -11.93 -10.29 0.85
N LYS A 57 -12.37 -10.42 -0.39
CA LYS A 57 -11.71 -11.26 -1.38
C LYS A 57 -10.31 -10.71 -1.70
N VAL A 58 -9.37 -11.62 -1.90
CA VAL A 58 -7.97 -11.31 -2.20
C VAL A 58 -7.51 -12.14 -3.38
N LYS A 59 -6.85 -11.49 -4.32
CA LYS A 59 -6.19 -12.16 -5.44
C LYS A 59 -4.84 -12.69 -5.00
N GLN A 60 -4.67 -14.01 -5.04
CA GLN A 60 -3.44 -14.65 -4.61
C GLN A 60 -2.27 -14.39 -5.58
N GLY A 61 -1.08 -14.20 -5.03
CA GLY A 61 0.19 -14.12 -5.76
C GLY A 61 1.37 -13.91 -4.84
N ALA A 62 2.58 -14.03 -5.37
CA ALA A 62 3.76 -13.73 -4.59
C ALA A 62 3.89 -12.23 -4.29
N VAL A 63 4.60 -11.90 -3.21
CA VAL A 63 4.80 -10.52 -2.74
C VAL A 63 6.29 -10.24 -2.63
N LEU A 64 6.72 -9.07 -3.08
CA LEU A 64 8.07 -8.56 -2.88
C LEU A 64 8.02 -7.34 -1.97
N ILE A 65 8.80 -7.36 -0.89
CA ILE A 65 8.91 -6.25 0.07
C ILE A 65 10.35 -5.74 0.06
N ILE A 66 10.48 -4.46 -0.27
CA ILE A 66 11.72 -3.73 -0.18
C ILE A 66 11.65 -2.91 1.09
N GLN A 67 12.57 -3.15 2.01
CA GLN A 67 12.59 -2.47 3.29
C GLN A 67 14.03 -2.14 3.73
N GLY A 68 14.18 -1.15 4.63
CA GLY A 68 15.48 -0.76 5.18
C GLY A 68 15.45 -0.45 6.67
N GLU A 69 14.32 -0.64 7.35
CA GLU A 69 14.18 -0.24 8.76
C GLU A 69 14.01 -1.41 9.73
N ASN A 70 13.44 -2.52 9.29
CA ASN A 70 13.05 -3.61 10.17
C ASN A 70 14.02 -4.81 10.09
N ASN A 71 14.20 -5.48 11.20
CA ASN A 71 14.97 -6.72 11.25
C ASN A 71 14.19 -7.86 10.58
N LEU A 72 14.79 -8.53 9.60
CA LEU A 72 14.17 -9.63 8.84
C LEU A 72 13.69 -10.79 9.72
N SER A 73 14.38 -11.09 10.83
CA SER A 73 13.93 -12.13 11.77
C SER A 73 12.62 -11.75 12.45
N MET A 74 12.42 -10.45 12.74
CA MET A 74 11.15 -9.96 13.29
C MET A 74 10.03 -9.98 12.24
N GLU A 75 10.32 -9.60 10.99
CA GLU A 75 9.34 -9.68 9.91
C GLU A 75 8.90 -11.13 9.67
N ARG A 76 9.85 -12.06 9.63
CA ARG A 76 9.55 -13.50 9.57
C ARG A 76 8.62 -13.94 10.72
N HIS A 77 8.94 -13.55 11.97
CA HIS A 77 8.11 -13.87 13.14
C HIS A 77 6.68 -13.36 12.97
N LYS A 78 6.50 -12.11 12.57
CA LYS A 78 5.19 -11.50 12.33
C LYS A 78 4.40 -12.23 11.24
N ILE A 79 5.06 -12.60 10.12
CA ILE A 79 4.43 -13.33 9.02
C ILE A 79 3.85 -14.65 9.53
N TYR A 80 4.62 -15.44 10.29
CA TYR A 80 4.13 -16.69 10.85
C TYR A 80 3.00 -16.48 11.87
N ALA A 81 3.10 -15.44 12.71
CA ALA A 81 2.05 -15.10 13.67
C ALA A 81 0.72 -14.71 12.98
N VAL A 82 0.81 -13.90 11.91
CA VAL A 82 -0.37 -13.44 11.15
C VAL A 82 -0.98 -14.55 10.29
N THR A 83 -0.16 -15.36 9.62
CA THR A 83 -0.65 -16.35 8.66
C THR A 83 -1.05 -17.66 9.29
N GLY A 84 -0.42 -18.03 10.42
CA GLY A 84 -0.52 -19.36 11.03
C GLY A 84 -0.03 -20.48 10.12
N CYS A 85 0.75 -20.17 9.07
CA CYS A 85 1.23 -21.16 8.12
C CYS A 85 2.43 -21.93 8.69
N GLU A 86 2.46 -23.25 8.50
CA GLU A 86 3.63 -24.08 8.84
C GLU A 86 4.78 -23.86 7.84
N THR A 87 4.44 -23.63 6.56
CA THR A 87 5.40 -23.31 5.49
C THR A 87 5.35 -21.81 5.17
N PRO A 88 6.51 -21.19 4.86
CA PRO A 88 6.54 -19.77 4.55
C PRO A 88 5.72 -19.45 3.29
N PRO A 89 4.82 -18.45 3.34
CA PRO A 89 4.15 -17.97 2.14
C PRO A 89 5.17 -17.32 1.18
N PRO A 90 4.87 -17.18 -0.12
CA PRO A 90 5.77 -16.59 -1.11
C PRO A 90 5.89 -15.07 -0.93
N ILE A 91 6.55 -14.67 0.15
CA ILE A 91 6.93 -13.28 0.46
C ILE A 91 8.45 -13.18 0.40
N TYR A 92 8.94 -12.37 -0.53
CA TYR A 92 10.36 -12.11 -0.75
C TYR A 92 10.75 -10.77 -0.16
N PHE A 93 11.97 -10.68 0.36
CA PHE A 93 12.50 -9.44 0.94
C PHE A 93 13.76 -9.01 0.22
N VAL A 94 13.87 -7.69 0.01
CA VAL A 94 15.11 -6.99 -0.32
C VAL A 94 15.38 -6.00 0.82
N ASP A 95 16.49 -6.21 1.53
CA ASP A 95 16.91 -5.39 2.66
C ASP A 95 18.08 -4.50 2.22
N ASP A 96 17.80 -3.60 1.28
CA ASP A 96 18.78 -2.67 0.73
C ASP A 96 18.10 -1.47 0.07
N ASN A 97 18.86 -0.39 -0.10
CA ASN A 97 18.45 0.76 -0.88
C ASN A 97 18.44 0.39 -2.36
N ILE A 98 17.29 0.54 -3.01
CA ILE A 98 17.17 0.29 -4.45
C ILE A 98 17.50 1.57 -5.22
N THR A 99 18.51 1.46 -6.08
CA THR A 99 18.82 2.50 -7.06
C THR A 99 17.87 2.45 -8.25
N MET A 100 17.74 3.57 -8.97
CA MET A 100 16.92 3.66 -10.20
C MET A 100 17.27 2.56 -11.22
N GLY A 101 18.55 2.22 -11.40
CA GLY A 101 18.98 1.15 -12.31
C GLY A 101 18.51 -0.23 -11.87
N GLN A 102 18.42 -0.49 -10.58
CA GLN A 102 17.98 -1.78 -10.05
C GLN A 102 16.47 -2.00 -10.20
N VAL A 103 15.66 -0.93 -10.22
CA VAL A 103 14.21 -1.07 -10.47
C VAL A 103 13.92 -1.67 -11.85
N TYR A 104 14.75 -1.39 -12.86
CA TYR A 104 14.60 -2.06 -14.17
C TYR A 104 14.88 -3.56 -14.08
N CYS A 105 15.80 -3.99 -13.21
CA CYS A 105 16.06 -5.41 -12.99
C CYS A 105 14.87 -6.11 -12.30
N LEU A 106 14.13 -5.40 -11.45
CA LEU A 106 12.95 -5.95 -10.77
C LEU A 106 11.84 -6.42 -11.75
N GLU A 107 11.76 -5.84 -12.95
CA GLU A 107 10.74 -6.27 -13.92
C GLU A 107 10.88 -7.76 -14.29
N ASN A 108 12.10 -8.25 -14.45
CA ASN A 108 12.35 -9.66 -14.71
C ASN A 108 12.02 -10.52 -13.49
N ASP A 109 12.50 -10.13 -12.31
CA ASP A 109 12.23 -10.86 -11.05
C ASP A 109 10.73 -10.94 -10.75
N ILE A 110 10.00 -9.83 -10.98
CA ILE A 110 8.55 -9.78 -10.80
C ILE A 110 7.85 -10.77 -11.72
N ARG A 111 8.27 -10.89 -12.99
CA ARG A 111 7.71 -11.84 -13.95
C ARG A 111 8.07 -13.29 -13.59
N GLU A 112 9.32 -13.56 -13.29
CA GLU A 112 9.83 -14.91 -12.99
C GLU A 112 9.22 -15.47 -11.71
N LEU A 113 9.10 -14.65 -10.66
CA LEU A 113 8.57 -15.05 -9.35
C LEU A 113 7.03 -14.92 -9.27
N GLY A 114 6.37 -14.38 -10.28
CA GLY A 114 4.93 -14.16 -10.29
C GLY A 114 4.46 -13.17 -9.23
N ILE A 115 5.26 -12.11 -8.98
CA ILE A 115 4.95 -11.08 -7.97
C ILE A 115 3.68 -10.33 -8.38
N LYS A 116 2.69 -10.31 -7.49
CA LYS A 116 1.44 -9.55 -7.66
C LYS A 116 1.41 -8.25 -6.87
N LEU A 117 2.23 -8.15 -5.83
CA LEU A 117 2.33 -6.96 -4.99
C LEU A 117 3.79 -6.64 -4.68
N LEU A 118 4.23 -5.44 -5.03
CA LEU A 118 5.49 -4.85 -4.61
C LEU A 118 5.22 -3.82 -3.51
N ILE A 119 5.82 -3.99 -2.34
CA ILE A 119 5.76 -3.02 -1.23
C ILE A 119 7.12 -2.38 -1.05
N ILE A 120 7.16 -1.05 -0.91
CA ILE A 120 8.38 -0.30 -0.61
C ILE A 120 8.17 0.47 0.70
N ASP A 121 8.88 0.06 1.76
CA ASP A 121 8.72 0.56 3.12
C ASP A 121 10.07 0.97 3.74
N PRO A 122 10.31 2.25 3.87
CA PRO A 122 9.49 3.37 3.43
C PRO A 122 9.85 3.88 2.01
N MET A 123 8.98 4.72 1.44
CA MET A 123 9.13 5.31 0.10
C MET A 123 10.48 6.00 -0.11
N TYR A 124 11.11 6.58 0.91
CA TYR A 124 12.38 7.29 0.74
C TYR A 124 13.54 6.38 0.28
N LEU A 125 13.44 5.06 0.44
CA LEU A 125 14.42 4.10 -0.09
C LEU A 125 14.63 4.25 -1.60
N LEU A 126 13.62 4.71 -2.33
CA LEU A 126 13.70 5.00 -3.77
C LEU A 126 14.65 6.16 -4.09
N PHE A 127 14.95 7.02 -3.12
CA PHE A 127 15.68 8.25 -3.37
C PHE A 127 17.19 8.10 -3.16
N GLY A 128 17.66 7.09 -2.41
CA GLY A 128 19.07 6.88 -2.14
C GLY A 128 19.72 8.17 -1.61
N SER A 129 20.74 8.66 -2.30
CA SER A 129 21.39 9.97 -2.02
C SER A 129 20.67 11.15 -2.67
N GLY A 130 19.56 10.95 -3.38
CA GLY A 130 18.77 12.02 -4.03
C GLY A 130 17.98 12.83 -3.00
N ASP A 131 17.66 14.07 -3.35
CA ASP A 131 16.85 14.95 -2.50
C ASP A 131 15.36 14.67 -2.74
N ILE A 132 14.68 14.13 -1.73
CA ILE A 132 13.24 13.86 -1.73
C ILE A 132 12.40 15.15 -1.93
N ASN A 133 13.01 16.33 -1.75
CA ASN A 133 12.35 17.61 -1.98
C ASN A 133 12.53 18.11 -3.42
N ARG A 134 13.38 17.47 -4.23
CA ARG A 134 13.51 17.82 -5.64
C ARG A 134 12.37 17.23 -6.45
N HIS A 135 11.54 18.11 -6.93
CA HIS A 135 10.34 17.84 -7.71
C HIS A 135 10.53 16.85 -8.88
N GLN A 136 11.59 17.04 -9.67
CA GLN A 136 11.92 16.17 -10.81
C GLN A 136 12.26 14.74 -10.37
N ASP A 137 13.02 14.59 -9.29
CA ASP A 137 13.45 13.29 -8.79
C ASP A 137 12.25 12.45 -8.32
N ILE A 138 11.22 13.06 -7.75
CA ILE A 138 9.98 12.39 -7.34
C ILE A 138 9.23 11.89 -8.58
N VAL A 139 9.01 12.77 -9.55
CA VAL A 139 8.22 12.45 -10.75
C VAL A 139 8.83 11.29 -11.52
N GLU A 140 10.15 11.35 -11.80
CA GLU A 140 10.84 10.29 -12.54
C GLU A 140 10.70 8.91 -11.87
N ARG A 141 10.80 8.85 -10.54
CA ARG A 141 10.68 7.59 -9.79
C ARG A 141 9.26 7.06 -9.76
N LEU A 142 8.28 7.92 -9.57
CA LEU A 142 6.88 7.53 -9.58
C LEU A 142 6.43 7.09 -10.99
N GLU A 143 6.89 7.76 -12.05
CA GLU A 143 6.64 7.33 -13.44
C GLU A 143 7.25 5.96 -13.73
N MET A 144 8.45 5.71 -13.21
CA MET A 144 9.12 4.43 -13.38
C MET A 144 8.35 3.29 -12.71
N LEU A 145 7.84 3.49 -11.50
CA LEU A 145 6.98 2.51 -10.82
C LEU A 145 5.66 2.30 -11.58
N THR A 146 5.10 3.36 -12.15
CA THR A 146 3.92 3.25 -13.02
C THR A 146 4.20 2.39 -14.26
N ARG A 147 5.37 2.56 -14.90
CA ARG A 147 5.79 1.72 -16.04
C ARG A 147 6.00 0.26 -15.62
N LEU A 148 6.68 0.05 -14.49
CA LEU A 148 6.88 -1.28 -13.91
C LEU A 148 5.54 -2.00 -13.71
N SER A 149 4.59 -1.33 -13.05
CA SER A 149 3.25 -1.85 -12.82
C SER A 149 2.54 -2.19 -14.14
N LYS A 150 2.52 -1.28 -15.11
CA LYS A 150 1.89 -1.49 -16.43
C LYS A 150 2.51 -2.63 -17.21
N ASN A 151 3.84 -2.77 -17.16
CA ASN A 151 4.55 -3.80 -17.90
C ASN A 151 4.38 -5.20 -17.29
N THR A 152 4.18 -5.29 -15.99
CA THR A 152 4.15 -6.58 -15.26
C THR A 152 2.77 -6.98 -14.76
N GLY A 153 1.85 -6.02 -14.65
CA GLY A 153 0.56 -6.19 -13.95
C GLY A 153 0.70 -6.32 -12.43
N CYS A 154 1.90 -5.99 -11.87
CA CYS A 154 2.15 -6.00 -10.45
C CYS A 154 1.62 -4.72 -9.80
N ALA A 155 0.86 -4.83 -8.73
CA ALA A 155 0.47 -3.67 -7.92
C ALA A 155 1.68 -3.14 -7.14
N VAL A 156 1.78 -1.81 -7.00
CA VAL A 156 2.88 -1.14 -6.28
C VAL A 156 2.34 -0.32 -5.12
N MET A 157 2.77 -0.63 -3.92
CA MET A 157 2.35 -0.01 -2.66
C MET A 157 3.53 0.67 -1.98
N LEU A 158 3.50 2.00 -1.90
CA LEU A 158 4.51 2.79 -1.20
C LEU A 158 4.04 3.10 0.22
N ILE A 159 4.93 2.92 1.19
CA ILE A 159 4.67 3.35 2.56
C ILE A 159 5.29 4.73 2.76
N HIS A 160 4.46 5.71 3.09
CA HIS A 160 4.90 7.09 3.17
C HIS A 160 4.47 7.78 4.46
N HIS A 161 5.32 8.68 4.97
CA HIS A 161 5.00 9.49 6.14
C HIS A 161 4.24 10.75 5.74
N SER A 162 3.20 11.07 6.51
CA SER A 162 2.59 12.39 6.43
C SER A 162 3.42 13.43 7.20
N ARG A 163 3.19 14.70 6.89
CA ARG A 163 3.63 15.80 7.76
C ARG A 163 3.00 15.66 9.16
N LYS A 164 3.58 16.33 10.14
CA LYS A 164 2.99 16.40 11.48
C LYS A 164 1.66 17.13 11.40
N LEU A 165 0.62 16.48 11.91
CA LEU A 165 -0.71 17.06 12.01
C LEU A 165 -0.82 17.90 13.29
N GLU A 166 -1.62 18.94 13.25
CA GLU A 166 -2.06 19.64 14.45
C GLU A 166 -2.91 18.71 15.32
N ARG A 167 -2.96 19.01 16.62
CA ARG A 167 -3.71 18.18 17.57
C ARG A 167 -5.20 18.20 17.23
N GLY A 168 -5.75 17.02 16.92
CA GLY A 168 -7.16 16.86 16.56
C GLY A 168 -7.48 17.02 15.07
N ALA A 169 -6.49 17.43 14.24
CA ALA A 169 -6.70 17.51 12.80
C ALA A 169 -6.86 16.09 12.19
N LYS A 170 -7.79 15.96 11.24
CA LYS A 170 -7.94 14.74 10.43
C LYS A 170 -6.88 14.74 9.33
N ILE A 171 -6.29 13.56 9.07
CA ILE A 171 -5.36 13.38 7.97
C ILE A 171 -6.09 13.47 6.63
N THR A 172 -5.47 14.16 5.67
CA THR A 172 -5.98 14.30 4.30
C THR A 172 -4.88 13.94 3.28
N THR A 173 -5.24 13.80 2.02
CA THR A 173 -4.29 13.52 0.92
C THR A 173 -3.22 14.61 0.80
N SER A 174 -3.57 15.87 1.09
CA SER A 174 -2.64 17.00 1.06
C SER A 174 -1.62 17.02 2.21
N ASP A 175 -1.75 16.13 3.19
CA ASP A 175 -0.80 16.00 4.30
C ASP A 175 0.41 15.12 3.96
N MET A 176 0.44 14.51 2.78
CA MET A 176 1.59 13.74 2.32
C MET A 176 2.73 14.66 1.89
N TYR A 177 3.98 14.34 2.29
CA TYR A 177 5.14 15.05 1.78
C TYR A 177 5.22 14.91 0.25
N GLY A 178 5.43 16.00 -0.48
CA GLY A 178 5.36 16.03 -1.94
C GLY A 178 3.94 15.96 -2.51
N SER A 179 2.94 16.37 -1.74
CA SER A 179 1.51 16.16 -1.90
C SER A 179 0.96 16.37 -3.31
N ALA A 180 1.31 17.46 -4.00
CA ALA A 180 0.74 17.79 -5.31
C ALA A 180 0.99 16.69 -6.37
N PHE A 181 2.18 16.03 -6.36
CA PHE A 181 2.46 14.94 -7.28
C PHE A 181 1.84 13.64 -6.85
N ILE A 182 1.91 13.36 -5.56
CA ILE A 182 1.32 12.18 -4.95
C ILE A 182 -0.18 12.15 -5.22
N GLU A 183 -0.86 13.29 -5.06
CA GLU A 183 -2.30 13.41 -5.36
C GLU A 183 -2.65 13.17 -6.83
N CYS A 184 -1.75 13.52 -7.74
CA CYS A 184 -1.94 13.24 -9.16
C CYS A 184 -1.54 11.82 -9.56
N TRP A 185 -0.68 11.15 -8.79
CA TRP A 185 -0.05 9.91 -9.18
C TRP A 185 -0.82 8.66 -8.76
N TYR A 186 -1.31 8.60 -7.51
CA TYR A 186 -1.91 7.37 -6.99
C TYR A 186 -3.20 6.96 -7.73
N GLU A 187 -3.41 5.68 -7.84
CA GLU A 187 -4.67 5.05 -8.25
C GLU A 187 -5.41 4.49 -7.03
N SER A 188 -4.67 3.92 -6.07
CA SER A 188 -5.17 3.50 -4.76
C SER A 188 -4.40 4.21 -3.65
N MET A 189 -5.10 4.76 -2.65
CA MET A 189 -4.46 5.36 -1.47
C MET A 189 -5.21 4.98 -0.21
N ILE A 190 -4.46 4.69 0.84
CA ILE A 190 -4.98 4.43 2.19
C ILE A 190 -4.31 5.41 3.15
N LEU A 191 -5.12 6.13 3.90
CA LEU A 191 -4.63 7.01 4.96
C LEU A 191 -4.96 6.41 6.33
N LEU A 192 -3.95 6.35 7.22
CA LEU A 192 -4.10 5.87 8.58
C LEU A 192 -3.89 7.00 9.58
N GLN A 193 -4.78 7.10 10.54
CA GLN A 193 -4.66 8.03 11.67
C GLN A 193 -4.84 7.30 13.00
N ARG A 194 -3.83 7.37 13.87
CA ARG A 194 -3.85 6.71 15.17
C ARG A 194 -5.01 7.17 16.03
N LYS A 195 -5.76 6.24 16.60
CA LYS A 195 -6.85 6.48 17.58
C LYS A 195 -6.42 6.11 19.00
N SER A 196 -5.81 4.93 19.17
CA SER A 196 -5.43 4.40 20.47
C SER A 196 -4.10 3.64 20.45
N SER A 197 -3.77 2.93 21.52
CA SER A 197 -2.58 2.08 21.59
C SER A 197 -2.56 0.96 20.54
N ASN A 198 -3.71 0.48 20.11
CA ASN A 198 -3.86 -0.66 19.20
C ASN A 198 -4.82 -0.39 18.03
N SER A 199 -5.26 0.85 17.80
CA SER A 199 -6.19 1.15 16.72
C SER A 199 -5.85 2.43 15.96
N SER A 200 -6.29 2.46 14.69
CA SER A 200 -6.22 3.63 13.80
C SER A 200 -7.52 3.75 13.01
N THR A 201 -7.88 4.96 12.62
CA THR A 201 -8.84 5.16 11.53
C THR A 201 -8.14 4.93 10.21
N LEU A 202 -8.77 4.21 9.30
CA LEU A 202 -8.33 3.95 7.94
C LEU A 202 -9.33 4.57 6.97
N THR A 203 -8.85 5.35 6.00
CA THR A 203 -9.68 5.93 4.93
C THR A 203 -9.10 5.53 3.58
N THR A 204 -9.95 5.03 2.67
CA THR A 204 -9.55 4.61 1.32
C THR A 204 -9.90 5.65 0.27
N TYR A 205 -9.02 5.83 -0.70
CA TYR A 205 -9.20 6.72 -1.86
C TYR A 205 -8.80 5.97 -3.12
N PHE A 206 -9.63 6.09 -4.16
CA PHE A 206 -9.43 5.45 -5.44
C PHE A 206 -9.61 6.46 -6.58
N ARG A 207 -8.84 6.30 -7.65
CA ARG A 207 -9.03 7.11 -8.87
C ARG A 207 -10.23 6.61 -9.67
N ASN A 208 -10.42 5.29 -9.73
CA ASN A 208 -11.37 4.64 -10.62
C ASN A 208 -12.60 4.04 -9.89
N HIS A 209 -12.71 4.27 -8.58
CA HIS A 209 -13.79 3.75 -7.75
C HIS A 209 -14.24 4.78 -6.71
N LYS A 210 -15.36 4.48 -6.01
CA LYS A 210 -15.84 5.30 -4.89
C LYS A 210 -14.75 5.43 -3.81
N SER A 211 -14.51 6.65 -3.38
CA SER A 211 -13.52 7.00 -2.36
C SER A 211 -14.16 7.48 -1.07
N GLY A 212 -13.39 7.49 0.01
CA GLY A 212 -13.77 8.06 1.29
C GLY A 212 -14.45 7.09 2.26
N ASP A 213 -14.43 5.79 1.96
CA ASP A 213 -14.91 4.81 2.94
C ASP A 213 -13.95 4.76 4.14
N VAL A 214 -14.55 4.76 5.34
CA VAL A 214 -13.83 4.85 6.62
C VAL A 214 -13.98 3.55 7.38
N TYR A 215 -12.85 3.07 7.92
CA TYR A 215 -12.78 1.83 8.70
C TYR A 215 -12.04 2.07 10.02
N ASP A 216 -12.42 1.36 11.06
CA ASP A 216 -11.62 1.22 12.27
C ASP A 216 -10.66 0.04 12.12
N LEU A 217 -9.37 0.34 11.98
CA LEU A 217 -8.30 -0.65 11.98
C LEU A 217 -7.91 -0.98 13.41
N VAL A 218 -8.02 -2.24 13.80
CA VAL A 218 -7.58 -2.76 15.10
C VAL A 218 -6.43 -3.73 14.88
N VAL A 219 -5.38 -3.60 15.68
CA VAL A 219 -4.21 -4.49 15.67
C VAL A 219 -4.22 -5.31 16.95
N ASP A 220 -4.15 -6.63 16.85
CA ASP A 220 -4.08 -7.54 17.98
C ASP A 220 -2.65 -7.77 18.51
N ASP A 221 -2.51 -8.53 19.58
CA ASP A 221 -1.21 -8.81 20.21
C ASP A 221 -0.28 -9.66 19.31
N ASN A 222 -0.81 -10.37 18.33
CA ASN A 222 -0.07 -11.14 17.33
C ASN A 222 0.24 -10.32 16.05
N MET A 223 0.02 -9.00 16.08
CA MET A 223 0.18 -8.09 14.95
C MET A 223 -0.79 -8.36 13.79
N GLY A 224 -1.85 -9.14 14.01
CA GLY A 224 -2.95 -9.31 13.07
C GLY A 224 -3.79 -8.04 12.99
N CYS A 225 -4.21 -7.66 11.79
CA CYS A 225 -5.04 -6.48 11.53
C CYS A 225 -6.46 -6.87 11.14
N ARG A 226 -7.43 -6.17 11.70
CA ARG A 226 -8.86 -6.26 11.34
C ARG A 226 -9.39 -4.87 11.04
N ALA A 227 -10.18 -4.73 9.98
CA ALA A 227 -10.72 -3.44 9.52
C ALA A 227 -12.25 -3.46 9.52
N PHE A 228 -12.85 -2.83 10.51
CA PHE A 228 -14.30 -2.74 10.68
C PHE A 228 -14.86 -1.50 9.98
N SER A 229 -15.85 -1.67 9.10
CA SER A 229 -16.52 -0.53 8.47
C SER A 229 -17.21 0.33 9.51
N CYS A 230 -16.90 1.62 9.53
CA CYS A 230 -17.65 2.62 10.29
C CYS A 230 -18.93 2.92 9.50
N LYS A 231 -20.02 2.17 9.77
CA LYS A 231 -21.31 2.39 9.11
C LYS A 231 -21.77 3.82 9.35
N GLY A 232 -21.75 4.64 8.32
CA GLY A 232 -22.37 5.96 8.30
C GLY A 232 -21.44 7.16 8.16
N GLU A 233 -20.12 7.02 8.22
CA GLU A 233 -19.19 8.13 7.97
C GLU A 233 -18.46 7.92 6.65
N SER A 234 -18.93 8.58 5.59
CA SER A 234 -18.10 8.85 4.41
C SER A 234 -17.31 10.13 4.68
N ALA A 235 -16.00 10.13 4.37
CA ALA A 235 -15.20 11.36 4.46
C ALA A 235 -15.69 12.47 3.49
N TYR A 236 -16.57 12.12 2.55
CA TYR A 236 -17.24 13.06 1.65
C TYR A 236 -18.38 13.83 2.33
N ASP A 237 -19.09 13.22 3.28
CA ASP A 237 -20.22 13.86 3.98
C ASP A 237 -19.76 14.99 4.91
N ALA A 238 -18.47 15.00 5.27
CA ALA A 238 -17.89 16.07 6.12
C ALA A 238 -17.56 17.37 5.36
N LYS A 239 -17.59 17.38 4.02
CA LYS A 239 -17.31 18.59 3.21
C LYS A 239 -18.55 19.37 2.78
N GLU A 240 -19.74 18.81 2.94
CA GLU A 240 -21.02 19.50 2.64
C GLU A 240 -21.67 20.15 3.88
N ALA A 241 -21.01 20.09 5.04
CA ALA A 241 -21.51 20.63 6.30
C ALA A 241 -20.83 21.93 6.78
N ASP A 242 -19.98 22.57 5.92
CA ASP A 242 -19.38 23.91 6.19
C ASP A 242 -19.82 24.95 5.17
#